data_a05ed9e18c2e6c752825e5b4c1b1ac85
#
_entry.id   a05ed9e18c2e6c752825e5b4c1b1ac85
#
_cell.length_a   1.000
_cell.length_b   1.000
_cell.length_c   1.000
_cell.angle_alpha   90.00
_cell.angle_beta   90.00
_cell.angle_gamma   90.00
#
_symmetry.space_group_name_H-M   'P 1'
#
loop_
_entity.id
_entity.type
_entity.pdbx_description
1 polymer ?
#
loop_
_entity_poly.entity_id
_entity_poly.type
_entity_poly.pdbx_seq_one_letter_code
_entity_poly.pdbx_strand_id
1 'polypeptide(L)'
;MIDTALNYLNNGSAITLLVLLTLSFYFIICFWLFIYRFLSLKSLIFNERKSLDDLTSRSSTISPMSSLNKCSNSVHNKEILHACEINIIKDASSGITWLSIIASTSPFVGLFGTVVGILESFAKFSNESKVGFSVIAPAISEALVATAAGIFVAIFAYTFHQILVRKVYELNIYLKAQSQILIAKG
;
A
#
# COMPACT_ATOMS: atom_id res chain seq x y z
N MET A 1 1.56 -16.26 -25.67
CA MET A 1 1.14 -15.51 -24.46
C MET A 1 0.66 -14.10 -24.79
N ILE A 2 1.37 -13.32 -25.60
CA ILE A 2 0.93 -11.96 -26.00
C ILE A 2 -0.32 -12.04 -26.90
N ASP A 3 -0.36 -12.98 -27.83
CA ASP A 3 -1.49 -13.18 -28.74
C ASP A 3 -2.75 -13.69 -28.02
N THR A 4 -2.61 -14.47 -26.97
CA THR A 4 -3.71 -14.86 -26.09
C THR A 4 -4.24 -13.66 -25.32
N ALA A 5 -3.37 -12.80 -24.78
CA ALA A 5 -3.78 -11.57 -24.09
C ALA A 5 -4.49 -10.58 -25.04
N LEU A 6 -4.01 -10.45 -26.28
CA LEU A 6 -4.64 -9.61 -27.31
C LEU A 6 -6.02 -10.15 -27.76
N ASN A 7 -6.17 -11.47 -27.86
CA ASN A 7 -7.49 -12.09 -28.11
C ASN A 7 -8.47 -11.88 -26.94
N TYR A 8 -7.99 -11.93 -25.69
CA TYR A 8 -8.81 -11.61 -24.51
C TYR A 8 -9.28 -10.14 -24.52
N LEU A 9 -8.41 -9.22 -24.96
CA LEU A 9 -8.76 -7.79 -25.07
C LEU A 9 -9.80 -7.52 -26.18
N ASN A 10 -9.84 -8.33 -27.22
CA ASN A 10 -10.70 -8.07 -28.39
C ASN A 10 -12.07 -8.78 -28.31
N ASN A 11 -12.15 -9.90 -27.57
CA ASN A 11 -13.37 -10.71 -27.44
C ASN A 11 -13.95 -10.68 -26.02
N GLY A 12 -13.25 -10.11 -25.06
CA GLY A 12 -13.66 -10.04 -23.65
C GLY A 12 -14.86 -9.11 -23.45
N SER A 13 -15.65 -9.39 -22.43
CA SER A 13 -16.68 -8.47 -21.97
C SER A 13 -16.08 -7.10 -21.65
N ALA A 14 -16.70 -6.03 -22.10
CA ALA A 14 -16.27 -4.66 -21.81
C ALA A 14 -16.13 -4.41 -20.29
N ILE A 15 -16.96 -5.05 -19.48
CA ILE A 15 -16.93 -4.95 -18.03
C ILE A 15 -15.72 -5.69 -17.44
N THR A 16 -15.43 -6.90 -17.90
CA THR A 16 -14.24 -7.66 -17.49
C THR A 16 -12.96 -6.90 -17.83
N LEU A 17 -12.89 -6.28 -18.99
CA LEU A 17 -11.77 -5.43 -19.41
C LEU A 17 -11.62 -4.22 -18.49
N LEU A 18 -12.69 -3.55 -18.13
CA LEU A 18 -12.68 -2.41 -17.21
C LEU A 18 -12.17 -2.81 -15.83
N VAL A 19 -12.61 -3.97 -15.32
CA VAL A 19 -12.12 -4.53 -14.03
C VAL A 19 -10.62 -4.81 -14.10
N LEU A 20 -10.13 -5.44 -15.15
CA LEU A 20 -8.70 -5.73 -15.32
C LEU A 20 -7.86 -4.45 -15.43
N LEU A 21 -8.34 -3.43 -16.13
CA LEU A 21 -7.70 -2.12 -16.20
C LEU A 21 -7.63 -1.44 -14.82
N THR A 22 -8.71 -1.50 -14.05
CA THR A 22 -8.75 -0.96 -12.69
C THR A 22 -7.75 -1.68 -11.78
N LEU A 23 -7.68 -3.01 -11.83
CA LEU A 23 -6.72 -3.80 -11.06
C LEU A 23 -5.27 -3.53 -11.49
N SER A 24 -5.01 -3.37 -12.79
CA SER A 24 -3.70 -2.97 -13.30
C SER A 24 -3.28 -1.59 -12.78
N PHE A 25 -4.19 -0.64 -12.76
CA PHE A 25 -3.96 0.70 -12.20
C PHE A 25 -3.67 0.63 -10.69
N TYR A 26 -4.42 -0.16 -9.93
CA TYR A 26 -4.14 -0.40 -8.51
C TYR A 26 -2.75 -1.00 -8.29
N PHE A 27 -2.34 -1.93 -9.13
CA PHE A 27 -1.01 -2.54 -9.04
C PHE A 27 0.11 -1.52 -9.24
N ILE A 28 -0.01 -0.66 -10.27
CA ILE A 28 0.97 0.41 -10.54
C ILE A 28 1.04 1.39 -9.38
N ILE A 29 -0.12 1.83 -8.84
CA ILE A 29 -0.18 2.73 -7.69
C ILE A 29 0.48 2.10 -6.46
N CYS A 30 0.23 0.81 -6.18
CA CYS A 30 0.84 0.10 -5.06
C CYS A 30 2.37 0.12 -5.14
N PHE A 31 2.95 -0.19 -6.28
CA PHE A 31 4.40 -0.17 -6.47
C PHE A 31 4.98 1.23 -6.33
N TRP A 32 4.33 2.23 -6.95
CA TRP A 32 4.77 3.62 -6.87
C TRP A 32 4.74 4.15 -5.42
N LEU A 33 3.64 3.94 -4.70
CA LEU A 33 3.49 4.33 -3.29
C LEU A 33 4.51 3.60 -2.40
N PHE A 34 4.71 2.31 -2.63
CA PHE A 34 5.65 1.51 -1.85
C PHE A 34 7.07 2.03 -2.01
N ILE A 35 7.56 2.18 -3.24
CA ILE A 35 8.92 2.63 -3.50
C ILE A 35 9.14 4.02 -2.92
N TYR A 36 8.24 4.96 -3.18
CA TYR A 36 8.34 6.32 -2.68
C TYR A 36 8.40 6.37 -1.13
N ARG A 37 7.48 5.70 -0.46
CA ARG A 37 7.40 5.68 1.01
C ARG A 37 8.53 4.89 1.64
N PHE A 38 8.93 3.79 1.06
CA PHE A 38 10.02 2.97 1.56
C PHE A 38 11.35 3.73 1.57
N LEU A 39 11.67 4.44 0.50
CA LEU A 39 12.89 5.26 0.41
C LEU A 39 12.84 6.43 1.40
N SER A 40 11.71 7.12 1.50
CA SER A 40 11.51 8.23 2.44
C SER A 40 11.68 7.77 3.90
N LEU A 41 11.01 6.69 4.30
CA LEU A 41 11.10 6.13 5.66
C LEU A 41 12.51 5.60 5.97
N LYS A 42 13.16 4.95 5.02
CA LYS A 42 14.54 4.46 5.20
C LYS A 42 15.51 5.60 5.50
N SER A 43 15.42 6.70 4.75
CA SER A 43 16.24 7.90 4.97
C SER A 43 15.95 8.52 6.34
N LEU A 44 14.67 8.64 6.69
CA LEU A 44 14.25 9.22 7.98
C LEU A 44 14.76 8.38 9.16
N ILE A 45 14.56 7.08 9.14
CA ILE A 45 15.04 6.15 10.18
C ILE A 45 16.55 6.20 10.32
N PHE A 46 17.29 6.27 9.21
CA PHE A 46 18.73 6.36 9.24
C PHE A 46 19.21 7.63 9.97
N ASN A 47 18.57 8.77 9.69
CA ASN A 47 18.90 10.04 10.34
C ASN A 47 18.57 10.04 11.84
N GLU A 48 17.40 9.46 12.21
CA GLU A 48 16.99 9.38 13.63
C GLU A 48 17.87 8.40 14.40
N ARG A 49 18.26 7.28 13.82
CA ARG A 49 19.19 6.34 14.43
C ARG A 49 20.53 6.99 14.72
N LYS A 50 21.10 7.71 13.73
CA LYS A 50 22.36 8.43 13.92
C LYS A 50 22.24 9.51 15.00
N SER A 51 21.14 10.24 15.03
CA SER A 51 20.89 11.23 16.08
C SER A 51 20.81 10.63 17.47
N LEU A 52 20.20 9.44 17.61
CA LEU A 52 20.16 8.72 18.89
C LEU A 52 21.56 8.26 19.33
N ASP A 53 22.36 7.73 18.40
CA ASP A 53 23.73 7.31 18.68
C ASP A 53 24.60 8.51 19.15
N ASP A 54 24.45 9.68 18.50
CA ASP A 54 25.15 10.93 18.89
C ASP A 54 24.73 11.38 20.30
N LEU A 55 23.43 11.35 20.62
CA LEU A 55 22.90 11.72 21.93
C LEU A 55 23.38 10.80 23.06
N THR A 56 23.59 9.53 22.74
CA THR A 56 23.99 8.50 23.72
C THR A 56 25.51 8.52 23.96
N SER A 57 26.31 8.83 22.93
CA SER A 57 27.75 8.65 22.99
C SER A 57 28.53 9.88 23.43
N ARG A 58 28.11 11.12 23.14
CA ARG A 58 29.00 12.29 23.39
C ARG A 58 28.39 13.69 23.41
N SER A 59 27.25 13.97 22.80
CA SER A 59 26.73 15.32 22.70
C SER A 59 25.42 15.50 23.47
N SER A 60 25.31 16.62 24.17
CA SER A 60 24.05 17.01 24.81
C SER A 60 23.05 17.62 23.82
N THR A 61 23.42 17.73 22.56
CA THR A 61 22.64 18.41 21.52
C THR A 61 22.12 17.43 20.48
N ILE A 62 20.86 17.65 20.05
CA ILE A 62 20.23 16.89 18.96
C ILE A 62 20.98 17.13 17.67
N SER A 63 21.18 16.08 16.86
CA SER A 63 21.73 16.22 15.53
C SER A 63 20.87 17.18 14.68
N PRO A 64 21.46 18.11 13.92
CA PRO A 64 20.70 19.02 13.05
C PRO A 64 19.88 18.28 11.96
N MET A 65 20.18 17.02 11.70
CA MET A 65 19.47 16.18 10.74
C MET A 65 18.26 15.45 11.35
N SER A 66 18.09 15.46 12.68
CA SER A 66 16.92 14.86 13.33
C SER A 66 15.67 15.67 13.06
N SER A 67 14.54 14.99 12.82
CA SER A 67 13.23 15.62 12.67
C SER A 67 12.78 16.30 13.95
N LEU A 68 13.20 15.84 15.12
CA LEU A 68 12.95 16.47 16.42
C LEU A 68 13.70 17.80 16.60
N ASN A 69 14.77 18.04 15.87
CA ASN A 69 15.53 19.30 15.97
C ASN A 69 14.66 20.52 15.62
N LYS A 70 13.68 20.36 14.72
CA LYS A 70 12.72 21.43 14.40
C LYS A 70 11.88 21.88 15.60
N CYS A 71 11.72 20.99 16.57
CA CYS A 71 10.97 21.24 17.82
C CYS A 71 11.89 21.50 19.02
N SER A 72 13.20 21.34 18.84
CA SER A 72 14.21 21.44 19.88
C SER A 72 14.25 22.82 20.57
N ASN A 73 13.92 23.88 19.86
CA ASN A 73 13.84 25.23 20.45
C ASN A 73 12.78 25.36 21.55
N SER A 74 11.90 24.34 21.70
CA SER A 74 10.83 24.26 22.70
C SER A 74 11.06 23.14 23.72
N VAL A 75 12.29 22.64 23.86
CA VAL A 75 12.66 21.43 24.66
C VAL A 75 12.29 21.54 26.14
N HIS A 76 12.05 22.74 26.66
CA HIS A 76 11.61 22.94 28.06
C HIS A 76 10.17 22.50 28.34
N ASN A 77 9.40 22.10 27.31
CA ASN A 77 8.00 21.67 27.49
C ASN A 77 7.80 20.25 26.93
N LYS A 78 7.65 19.29 27.83
CA LYS A 78 7.42 17.87 27.52
C LYS A 78 6.21 17.66 26.58
N GLU A 79 5.16 18.47 26.75
CA GLU A 79 3.93 18.39 25.94
C GLU A 79 4.18 18.77 24.49
N ILE A 80 5.02 19.80 24.25
CA ILE A 80 5.37 20.23 22.89
C ILE A 80 6.22 19.16 22.19
N LEU A 81 7.14 18.54 22.91
CA LEU A 81 7.96 17.47 22.36
C LEU A 81 7.11 16.27 21.97
N HIS A 82 6.17 15.89 22.84
CA HIS A 82 5.23 14.80 22.55
C HIS A 82 4.30 15.11 21.35
N ALA A 83 3.79 16.34 21.25
CA ALA A 83 3.01 16.77 20.08
C ALA A 83 3.81 16.69 18.79
N CYS A 84 5.10 16.99 18.86
CA CYS A 84 6.01 16.91 17.72
C CYS A 84 6.23 15.46 17.26
N GLU A 85 6.46 14.53 18.20
CA GLU A 85 6.54 13.08 17.89
C GLU A 85 5.30 12.61 17.13
N ILE A 86 4.12 12.96 17.64
CA ILE A 86 2.85 12.58 17.02
C ILE A 86 2.76 13.11 15.60
N ASN A 87 3.15 14.36 15.35
CA ASN A 87 3.10 14.95 14.03
C ASN A 87 4.07 14.26 13.06
N ILE A 88 5.30 13.96 13.50
CA ILE A 88 6.29 13.24 12.68
C ILE A 88 5.76 11.85 12.30
N ILE A 89 5.17 11.11 13.26
CA ILE A 89 4.60 9.78 13.00
C ILE A 89 3.38 9.87 12.09
N LYS A 90 2.52 10.87 12.26
CA LYS A 90 1.38 11.13 11.39
C LYS A 90 1.83 11.36 9.94
N ASP A 91 2.83 12.19 9.73
CA ASP A 91 3.38 12.47 8.39
C ASP A 91 4.06 11.23 7.80
N ALA A 92 4.81 10.49 8.61
CA ALA A 92 5.46 9.25 8.20
C ALA A 92 4.45 8.15 7.81
N SER A 93 3.30 8.07 8.47
CA SER A 93 2.23 7.10 8.18
C SER A 93 1.29 7.53 7.04
N SER A 94 1.38 8.79 6.60
CA SER A 94 0.55 9.29 5.49
C SER A 94 0.73 8.44 4.22
N GLY A 95 -0.36 8.13 3.55
CA GLY A 95 -0.38 7.34 2.31
C GLY A 95 -0.30 5.82 2.51
N ILE A 96 0.11 5.30 3.67
CA ILE A 96 0.13 3.85 3.96
C ILE A 96 -1.29 3.27 3.99
N THR A 97 -2.27 4.07 4.42
CA THR A 97 -3.69 3.71 4.44
C THR A 97 -4.22 3.33 3.06
N TRP A 98 -3.75 3.97 1.99
CA TRP A 98 -4.15 3.63 0.63
C TRP A 98 -3.76 2.20 0.23
N LEU A 99 -2.58 1.72 0.65
CA LEU A 99 -2.19 0.33 0.44
C LEU A 99 -3.11 -0.64 1.17
N SER A 100 -3.54 -0.31 2.39
CA SER A 100 -4.52 -1.11 3.14
C SER A 100 -5.87 -1.15 2.43
N ILE A 101 -6.35 -0.02 1.92
CA ILE A 101 -7.61 0.06 1.17
C ILE A 101 -7.52 -0.81 -0.09
N ILE A 102 -6.47 -0.67 -0.89
CA ILE A 102 -6.27 -1.47 -2.10
C ILE A 102 -6.19 -2.96 -1.75
N ALA A 103 -5.45 -3.33 -0.70
CA ALA A 103 -5.32 -4.71 -0.26
C ALA A 103 -6.66 -5.35 0.10
N SER A 104 -7.55 -4.59 0.76
CA SER A 104 -8.86 -5.07 1.18
C SER A 104 -9.91 -5.04 0.06
N THR A 105 -9.82 -4.10 -0.88
CA THR A 105 -10.85 -3.92 -1.91
C THR A 105 -10.56 -4.69 -3.20
N SER A 106 -9.29 -4.89 -3.58
CA SER A 106 -8.96 -5.54 -4.86
C SER A 106 -9.52 -6.96 -5.05
N PRO A 107 -9.62 -7.83 -4.00
CA PRO A 107 -10.27 -9.13 -4.18
C PRO A 107 -11.76 -9.01 -4.50
N PHE A 108 -12.44 -8.02 -3.91
CA PHE A 108 -13.86 -7.79 -4.18
C PHE A 108 -14.09 -7.22 -5.58
N VAL A 109 -13.19 -6.37 -6.07
CA VAL A 109 -13.21 -5.89 -7.46
C VAL A 109 -13.02 -7.05 -8.43
N GLY A 110 -12.09 -7.98 -8.15
CA GLY A 110 -11.90 -9.20 -8.93
C GLY A 110 -13.13 -10.10 -8.92
N LEU A 111 -13.70 -10.35 -7.74
CA LEU A 111 -14.92 -11.13 -7.58
C LEU A 111 -16.12 -10.50 -8.33
N PHE A 112 -16.27 -9.19 -8.24
CA PHE A 112 -17.28 -8.46 -9.00
C PHE A 112 -17.14 -8.71 -10.51
N GLY A 113 -15.89 -8.65 -11.02
CA GLY A 113 -15.60 -8.97 -12.43
C GLY A 113 -16.04 -10.37 -12.82
N THR A 114 -15.83 -11.35 -11.95
CA THR A 114 -16.27 -12.74 -12.19
C THR A 114 -17.80 -12.84 -12.26
N VAL A 115 -18.50 -12.28 -11.28
CA VAL A 115 -19.97 -12.36 -11.21
C VAL A 115 -20.60 -11.71 -12.44
N VAL A 116 -20.15 -10.50 -12.79
CA VAL A 116 -20.70 -9.78 -13.95
C VAL A 116 -20.35 -10.47 -15.27
N GLY A 117 -19.10 -10.97 -15.41
CA GLY A 117 -18.67 -11.68 -16.61
C GLY A 117 -19.49 -12.97 -16.87
N ILE A 118 -19.80 -13.72 -15.80
CA ILE A 118 -20.65 -14.90 -15.89
C ILE A 118 -22.10 -14.50 -16.26
N LEU A 119 -22.67 -13.48 -15.60
CA LEU A 119 -24.01 -13.00 -15.88
C LEU A 119 -24.17 -12.55 -17.35
N GLU A 120 -23.20 -11.80 -17.86
CA GLU A 120 -23.21 -11.34 -19.25
C GLU A 120 -23.11 -12.50 -20.24
N SER A 121 -22.30 -13.51 -19.91
CA SER A 121 -22.18 -14.72 -20.72
C SER A 121 -23.49 -15.48 -20.80
N PHE A 122 -24.18 -15.65 -19.67
CA PHE A 122 -25.51 -16.30 -19.66
C PHE A 122 -26.56 -15.48 -20.40
N ALA A 123 -26.53 -14.15 -20.30
CA ALA A 123 -27.45 -13.28 -21.05
C ALA A 123 -27.27 -13.39 -22.56
N LYS A 124 -26.05 -13.52 -23.04
CA LYS A 124 -25.76 -13.75 -24.49
C LYS A 124 -26.28 -15.09 -24.97
N PHE A 125 -26.20 -16.13 -24.13
CA PHE A 125 -26.62 -17.49 -24.50
C PHE A 125 -28.10 -17.76 -24.33
N SER A 126 -28.84 -16.96 -23.56
CA SER A 126 -30.28 -17.15 -23.33
C SER A 126 -31.13 -17.11 -24.60
N ASN A 127 -30.64 -16.52 -25.67
CA ASN A 127 -31.32 -16.41 -26.97
C ASN A 127 -30.97 -17.53 -27.95
N GLU A 128 -30.07 -18.46 -27.60
CA GLU A 128 -29.67 -19.57 -28.45
C GLU A 128 -30.30 -20.89 -27.98
N SER A 129 -31.01 -21.55 -28.86
CA SER A 129 -31.79 -22.78 -28.55
C SER A 129 -30.93 -24.04 -28.25
N LYS A 130 -29.62 -24.01 -28.50
CA LYS A 130 -28.67 -25.10 -28.18
C LYS A 130 -27.29 -24.52 -27.83
N VAL A 131 -27.05 -24.20 -26.54
CA VAL A 131 -25.71 -23.79 -26.07
C VAL A 131 -24.99 -25.01 -25.55
N GLY A 132 -23.90 -25.38 -26.23
CA GLY A 132 -23.01 -26.46 -25.78
C GLY A 132 -22.06 -26.00 -24.68
N PHE A 133 -21.61 -26.92 -23.82
CA PHE A 133 -20.60 -26.66 -22.79
C PHE A 133 -19.30 -26.02 -23.34
N SER A 134 -18.96 -26.36 -24.60
CA SER A 134 -17.80 -25.77 -25.31
C SER A 134 -17.85 -24.24 -25.48
N VAL A 135 -19.05 -23.65 -25.41
CA VAL A 135 -19.22 -22.19 -25.55
C VAL A 135 -19.22 -21.50 -24.16
N ILE A 136 -19.74 -22.18 -23.15
CA ILE A 136 -19.84 -21.65 -21.78
C ILE A 136 -18.48 -21.71 -21.06
N ALA A 137 -17.72 -22.77 -21.23
CA ALA A 137 -16.48 -23.00 -20.50
C ALA A 137 -15.41 -21.91 -20.71
N PRO A 138 -15.16 -21.40 -21.93
CA PRO A 138 -14.23 -20.29 -22.13
C PRO A 138 -14.66 -19.00 -21.41
N ALA A 139 -15.95 -18.67 -21.43
CA ALA A 139 -16.48 -17.47 -20.80
C ALA A 139 -16.33 -17.50 -19.27
N ILE A 140 -16.58 -18.65 -18.64
CA ILE A 140 -16.33 -18.83 -17.20
C ILE A 140 -14.83 -18.74 -16.90
N SER A 141 -13.98 -19.36 -17.72
CA SER A 141 -12.53 -19.30 -17.55
C SER A 141 -12.01 -17.89 -17.61
N GLU A 142 -12.51 -17.07 -18.55
CA GLU A 142 -12.16 -15.68 -18.67
C GLU A 142 -12.59 -14.87 -17.44
N ALA A 143 -13.80 -15.06 -16.94
CA ALA A 143 -14.26 -14.39 -15.73
C ALA A 143 -13.36 -14.71 -14.52
N LEU A 144 -12.94 -15.95 -14.34
CA LEU A 144 -12.07 -16.38 -13.22
C LEU A 144 -10.71 -15.67 -13.21
N VAL A 145 -10.19 -15.25 -14.38
CA VAL A 145 -8.94 -14.48 -14.47
C VAL A 145 -9.05 -13.15 -13.71
N ALA A 146 -10.22 -12.48 -13.72
CA ALA A 146 -10.43 -11.25 -12.98
C ALA A 146 -10.29 -11.44 -11.46
N THR A 147 -10.85 -12.54 -10.91
CA THR A 147 -10.68 -12.87 -9.48
C THR A 147 -9.23 -13.18 -9.14
N ALA A 148 -8.55 -13.97 -9.96
CA ALA A 148 -7.14 -14.27 -9.76
C ALA A 148 -6.27 -13.01 -9.77
N ALA A 149 -6.52 -12.08 -10.69
CA ALA A 149 -5.85 -10.79 -10.75
C ALA A 149 -6.13 -9.93 -9.52
N GLY A 150 -7.37 -9.89 -9.02
CA GLY A 150 -7.75 -9.17 -7.81
C GLY A 150 -7.01 -9.67 -6.58
N ILE A 151 -6.91 -11.00 -6.40
CA ILE A 151 -6.17 -11.63 -5.30
C ILE A 151 -4.67 -11.35 -5.44
N PHE A 152 -4.12 -11.42 -6.64
CA PHE A 152 -2.72 -11.13 -6.90
C PHE A 152 -2.34 -9.70 -6.47
N VAL A 153 -3.13 -8.70 -6.86
CA VAL A 153 -2.93 -7.31 -6.44
C VAL A 153 -3.01 -7.16 -4.92
N ALA A 154 -3.99 -7.84 -4.28
CA ALA A 154 -4.17 -7.80 -2.83
C ALA A 154 -2.95 -8.31 -2.06
N ILE A 155 -2.34 -9.40 -2.50
CA ILE A 155 -1.16 -9.98 -1.86
C ILE A 155 0.00 -8.98 -1.82
N PHE A 156 0.30 -8.32 -2.94
CA PHE A 156 1.36 -7.31 -2.99
C PHE A 156 1.01 -6.07 -2.16
N ALA A 157 -0.20 -5.55 -2.29
CA ALA A 157 -0.63 -4.38 -1.54
C ALA A 157 -0.57 -4.63 -0.02
N TYR A 158 -1.02 -5.80 0.45
CA TYR A 158 -0.96 -6.21 1.85
C TYR A 158 0.48 -6.35 2.33
N THR A 159 1.33 -7.02 1.58
CA THR A 159 2.75 -7.20 1.92
C THR A 159 3.46 -5.85 2.04
N PHE A 160 3.26 -4.96 1.08
CA PHE A 160 3.84 -3.62 1.09
C PHE A 160 3.34 -2.79 2.28
N HIS A 161 2.05 -2.86 2.58
CA HIS A 161 1.47 -2.23 3.75
C HIS A 161 2.16 -2.69 5.04
N GLN A 162 2.31 -4.01 5.25
CA GLN A 162 2.94 -4.56 6.46
C GLN A 162 4.40 -4.13 6.62
N ILE A 163 5.16 -4.10 5.51
CA ILE A 163 6.56 -3.63 5.53
C ILE A 163 6.63 -2.16 5.95
N LEU A 164 5.77 -1.29 5.41
CA LEU A 164 5.78 0.14 5.74
C LEU A 164 5.31 0.40 7.17
N VAL A 165 4.27 -0.28 7.64
CA VAL A 165 3.82 -0.20 9.04
C VAL A 165 4.94 -0.58 10.01
N ARG A 166 5.69 -1.64 9.70
CA ARG A 166 6.86 -2.04 10.49
C ARG A 166 7.92 -0.94 10.52
N LYS A 167 8.16 -0.26 9.40
CA LYS A 167 9.13 0.85 9.34
C LYS A 167 8.67 2.07 10.13
N VAL A 168 7.40 2.42 10.09
CA VAL A 168 6.85 3.50 10.93
C VAL A 168 6.95 3.17 12.41
N TYR A 169 6.71 1.91 12.79
CA TYR A 169 6.91 1.45 14.17
C TYR A 169 8.38 1.58 14.61
N GLU A 170 9.33 1.20 13.76
CA GLU A 170 10.76 1.36 14.03
C GLU A 170 11.13 2.83 14.24
N LEU A 171 10.63 3.73 13.39
CA LEU A 171 10.80 5.18 13.54
C LEU A 171 10.26 5.69 14.88
N ASN A 172 9.08 5.25 15.28
CA ASN A 172 8.44 5.65 16.55
C ASN A 172 9.32 5.26 17.77
N ILE A 173 9.97 4.09 17.73
CA ILE A 173 10.89 3.67 18.79
C ILE A 173 12.07 4.65 18.92
N TYR A 174 12.69 5.04 17.79
CA TYR A 174 13.82 5.98 17.81
C TYR A 174 13.41 7.37 18.32
N LEU A 175 12.28 7.89 17.86
CA LEU A 175 11.77 9.19 18.31
C LEU A 175 11.48 9.20 19.82
N LYS A 176 10.79 8.15 20.33
CA LYS A 176 10.51 8.03 21.76
C LYS A 176 11.78 7.92 22.60
N ALA A 177 12.76 7.16 22.17
CA ALA A 177 14.02 7.03 22.88
C ALA A 177 14.76 8.39 22.97
N GLN A 178 14.80 9.15 21.86
CA GLN A 178 15.41 10.47 21.83
C GLN A 178 14.68 11.45 22.76
N SER A 179 13.34 11.48 22.71
CA SER A 179 12.57 12.40 23.53
C SER A 179 12.73 12.10 25.02
N GLN A 180 12.77 10.84 25.41
CA GLN A 180 13.03 10.45 26.82
C GLN A 180 14.40 10.91 27.30
N ILE A 181 15.45 10.77 26.46
CA ILE A 181 16.80 11.24 26.84
C ILE A 181 16.81 12.75 26.98
N LEU A 182 16.14 13.49 26.09
CA LEU A 182 16.05 14.93 26.17
C LEU A 182 15.34 15.43 27.42
N ILE A 183 14.22 14.82 27.78
CA ILE A 183 13.47 15.12 29.02
C ILE A 183 14.32 14.79 30.26
N ALA A 184 15.14 13.76 30.23
CA ALA A 184 15.98 13.37 31.35
C ALA A 184 17.23 14.28 31.53
N LYS A 185 17.65 15.00 30.50
CA LYS A 185 18.82 15.88 30.48
C LYS A 185 18.46 17.37 30.71
N GLY A 186 17.21 17.75 30.54
CA GLY A 186 16.72 19.12 30.76
C GLY A 186 16.00 19.27 32.06
#